data_98ec0e43e6a0c3c171f4a5c0c3e87fc8
#
_entry.id   98ec0e43e6a0c3c171f4a5c0c3e87fc8
#
_cell.length_a   1.000
_cell.length_b   1.000
_cell.length_c   1.000
_cell.angle_alpha   90.00
_cell.angle_beta   90.00
_cell.angle_gamma   90.00
#
_symmetry.space_group_name_H-M   'P 1'
#
loop_
_entity.id
_entity.type
_entity.pdbx_description
1 polymer ?
#
loop_
_entity_poly.entity_id
_entity_poly.type
_entity_poly.pdbx_seq_one_letter_code
_entity_poly.pdbx_strand_id
1 'polypeptide(L)'
;MGTELTTATNRKLDNLPEGVSVYIGDSRRMAEVPDGSIDFFITSPPYWNLKKYGNGDGREEIGQSDYEDYLDDLCSVWSECYRCASENAVLVVNVSSRRHKKCFYPIAFDIVARMRGWKLWDHIIWYIPNALPQPNHYMERLLDNKHESCLVFTKDGSTDYKFHKPRVPQKYLTADPRAHKKNERGRCIGNVLRIPAYRPPNVKEMGYHVAAFPEELVAFFLECYTDPGDTVLDPFLGSGTTCKVARVMGRRGVGYELHEDFEALIRARLDEHWELPDWKSLDILHSSTMQPGMVRPRKVQYLRNGAPKTGLFSEPE
;
A
#
# COMPACT_ATOMS: atom_id res chain seq x y z
N MET A 1 -32.40 14.88 -4.89
CA MET A 1 -31.95 16.12 -5.56
C MET A 1 -30.46 15.91 -5.79
N GLY A 2 -30.06 15.63 -7.04
CA GLY A 2 -28.65 15.44 -7.35
C GLY A 2 -27.92 16.76 -7.21
N THR A 3 -26.92 16.79 -6.35
CA THR A 3 -25.94 17.85 -6.31
C THR A 3 -25.17 17.82 -7.63
N GLU A 4 -25.37 18.85 -8.47
CA GLU A 4 -24.49 19.10 -9.60
C GLU A 4 -23.07 19.24 -9.07
N LEU A 5 -22.24 18.22 -9.32
CA LEU A 5 -20.80 18.32 -9.16
C LEU A 5 -20.32 19.48 -10.01
N THR A 6 -19.90 20.54 -9.38
CA THR A 6 -19.25 21.68 -10.05
C THR A 6 -18.15 21.13 -10.95
N THR A 7 -18.21 21.48 -12.25
CA THR A 7 -17.29 21.02 -13.30
C THR A 7 -15.89 21.65 -13.16
N ALA A 8 -15.26 21.50 -12.02
CA ALA A 8 -13.86 21.89 -11.84
C ALA A 8 -12.99 20.95 -12.68
N THR A 9 -12.39 21.48 -13.72
CA THR A 9 -11.43 20.76 -14.57
C THR A 9 -10.16 20.51 -13.76
N ASN A 10 -9.65 19.27 -13.78
CA ASN A 10 -8.38 18.95 -13.15
C ASN A 10 -7.25 19.75 -13.79
N ARG A 11 -6.42 20.41 -13.00
CA ARG A 11 -5.32 21.25 -13.46
C ARG A 11 -4.03 20.44 -13.54
N LYS A 12 -3.47 20.29 -14.74
CA LYS A 12 -2.16 19.68 -14.91
C LYS A 12 -1.05 20.59 -14.37
N LEU A 13 -0.10 20.04 -13.64
CA LEU A 13 1.10 20.74 -13.21
C LEU A 13 2.10 20.85 -14.37
N ASP A 14 2.59 22.06 -14.61
CA ASP A 14 3.62 22.34 -15.61
C ASP A 14 5.04 22.13 -15.05
N ASN A 15 6.03 22.04 -15.95
CA ASN A 15 7.45 21.97 -15.61
C ASN A 15 7.82 20.86 -14.61
N LEU A 16 7.20 19.69 -14.76
CA LEU A 16 7.58 18.48 -14.03
C LEU A 16 8.69 17.73 -14.77
N PRO A 17 9.47 16.89 -14.07
CA PRO A 17 10.46 16.03 -14.72
C PRO A 17 9.84 15.16 -15.82
N GLU A 18 10.64 14.81 -16.83
CA GLU A 18 10.23 13.94 -17.94
C GLU A 18 9.66 12.61 -17.41
N GLY A 19 8.58 12.14 -18.03
CA GLY A 19 7.90 10.90 -17.65
C GLY A 19 6.93 11.05 -16.47
N VAL A 20 6.73 12.27 -15.91
CA VAL A 20 5.80 12.53 -14.81
C VAL A 20 4.69 13.46 -15.26
N SER A 21 3.45 13.09 -14.92
CA SER A 21 2.25 13.95 -15.09
C SER A 21 1.47 13.98 -13.79
N VAL A 22 1.22 15.16 -13.24
CA VAL A 22 0.42 15.32 -12.02
C VAL A 22 -0.73 16.28 -12.29
N TYR A 23 -1.90 15.92 -11.80
CA TYR A 23 -3.13 16.69 -11.90
C TYR A 23 -3.60 17.09 -10.50
N ILE A 24 -3.83 18.39 -10.30
CA ILE A 24 -4.49 18.89 -9.10
C ILE A 24 -6.00 18.86 -9.39
N GLY A 25 -6.70 17.96 -8.71
CA GLY A 25 -8.11 17.73 -8.93
C GLY A 25 -8.65 16.44 -8.35
N ASP A 26 -9.88 16.14 -8.70
CA ASP A 26 -10.63 15.02 -8.15
C ASP A 26 -10.47 13.76 -8.99
N SER A 27 -9.90 12.71 -8.38
CA SER A 27 -9.68 11.42 -9.03
C SER A 27 -10.96 10.58 -9.24
N ARG A 28 -12.10 11.02 -8.71
CA ARG A 28 -13.41 10.45 -9.09
C ARG A 28 -13.74 10.71 -10.57
N ARG A 29 -12.96 11.58 -11.22
CA ARG A 29 -13.03 11.87 -12.65
C ARG A 29 -11.64 12.14 -13.21
N MET A 30 -11.05 11.16 -13.90
CA MET A 30 -9.71 11.25 -14.49
C MET A 30 -9.78 11.39 -16.03
N ALA A 31 -10.56 12.37 -16.52
CA ALA A 31 -10.83 12.55 -17.95
C ALA A 31 -9.57 12.83 -18.80
N GLU A 32 -8.48 13.29 -18.16
CA GLU A 32 -7.19 13.57 -18.78
C GLU A 32 -6.38 12.31 -19.08
N VAL A 33 -6.76 11.17 -18.48
CA VAL A 33 -6.11 9.88 -18.67
C VAL A 33 -6.91 9.05 -19.68
N PRO A 34 -6.32 8.64 -20.82
CA PRO A 34 -7.00 7.82 -21.81
C PRO A 34 -7.39 6.44 -21.27
N ASP A 35 -8.45 5.87 -21.84
CA ASP A 35 -8.87 4.50 -21.55
C ASP A 35 -7.76 3.52 -21.88
N GLY A 36 -7.58 2.50 -21.03
CA GLY A 36 -6.64 1.41 -21.28
C GLY A 36 -5.16 1.81 -21.30
N SER A 37 -4.78 2.98 -20.79
CA SER A 37 -3.42 3.54 -20.92
C SER A 37 -2.51 3.30 -19.71
N ILE A 38 -3.03 2.74 -18.63
CA ILE A 38 -2.31 2.54 -17.37
C ILE A 38 -2.05 1.05 -17.14
N ASP A 39 -0.80 0.70 -16.90
CA ASP A 39 -0.36 -0.68 -16.69
C ASP A 39 -0.43 -1.10 -15.23
N PHE A 40 -0.24 -0.16 -14.32
CA PHE A 40 -0.19 -0.45 -12.90
C PHE A 40 -0.70 0.71 -12.04
N PHE A 41 -1.40 0.36 -10.96
CA PHE A 41 -1.87 1.32 -9.96
C PHE A 41 -1.34 0.94 -8.59
N ILE A 42 -0.87 1.93 -7.84
CA ILE A 42 -0.56 1.77 -6.41
C ILE A 42 -0.97 3.02 -5.68
N THR A 43 -1.71 2.85 -4.59
CA THR A 43 -2.28 3.97 -3.87
C THR A 43 -2.58 3.65 -2.42
N SER A 44 -2.67 4.72 -1.61
CA SER A 44 -3.22 4.68 -0.25
C SER A 44 -4.32 5.74 -0.17
N PRO A 45 -5.59 5.34 -0.21
CA PRO A 45 -6.70 6.28 -0.15
C PRO A 45 -6.71 7.02 1.20
N PRO A 46 -7.31 8.22 1.29
CA PRO A 46 -7.49 8.89 2.56
C PRO A 46 -8.27 7.98 3.52
N TYR A 47 -7.76 7.86 4.76
CA TYR A 47 -8.41 6.98 5.75
C TYR A 47 -9.64 7.68 6.32
N TRP A 48 -10.77 6.99 6.30
CA TRP A 48 -12.03 7.51 6.78
C TRP A 48 -11.92 8.15 8.16
N ASN A 49 -12.35 9.40 8.28
CA ASN A 49 -12.42 10.19 9.50
C ASN A 49 -11.13 10.17 10.36
N LEU A 50 -9.97 10.06 9.71
CA LEU A 50 -8.68 10.06 10.40
C LEU A 50 -8.07 11.45 10.47
N LYS A 51 -8.05 12.18 9.36
CA LYS A 51 -7.43 13.49 9.21
C LYS A 51 -8.23 14.34 8.22
N LYS A 52 -8.14 15.65 8.41
CA LYS A 52 -8.43 16.62 7.36
C LYS A 52 -7.11 16.87 6.64
N TYR A 53 -7.11 16.76 5.32
CA TYR A 53 -5.89 16.86 4.53
C TYR A 53 -5.66 18.24 3.94
N GLY A 54 -6.71 19.02 3.66
CA GLY A 54 -6.63 20.36 3.11
C GLY A 54 -6.91 21.47 4.11
N ASN A 55 -6.62 22.70 3.71
CA ASN A 55 -6.87 23.92 4.51
C ASN A 55 -8.31 24.41 4.45
N GLY A 56 -9.25 23.59 3.98
CA GLY A 56 -10.68 23.93 3.92
C GLY A 56 -11.04 24.81 2.72
N ASP A 57 -10.44 24.54 1.56
CA ASP A 57 -10.71 25.24 0.30
C ASP A 57 -12.10 24.96 -0.31
N GLY A 58 -12.96 24.26 0.44
CA GLY A 58 -14.34 23.93 0.05
C GLY A 58 -14.47 22.72 -0.89
N ARG A 59 -13.39 22.00 -1.18
CA ARG A 59 -13.46 20.74 -1.92
C ARG A 59 -13.92 19.61 -1.02
N GLU A 60 -14.80 18.76 -1.52
CA GLU A 60 -15.29 17.59 -0.78
C GLU A 60 -14.21 16.52 -0.73
N GLU A 61 -13.55 16.43 0.43
CA GLU A 61 -12.55 15.38 0.69
C GLU A 61 -13.21 14.02 0.88
N ILE A 62 -12.77 13.03 0.14
CA ILE A 62 -13.10 11.63 0.40
C ILE A 62 -12.62 11.27 1.82
N GLY A 63 -13.52 10.74 2.64
CA GLY A 63 -13.23 10.33 4.01
C GLY A 63 -13.68 11.30 5.10
N GLN A 64 -14.28 12.45 4.76
CA GLN A 64 -14.91 13.37 5.74
C GLN A 64 -16.42 13.15 5.87
N SER A 65 -17.04 12.41 4.95
CA SER A 65 -18.45 12.03 4.92
C SER A 65 -18.76 10.86 5.86
N ASP A 66 -20.01 10.41 5.85
CA ASP A 66 -20.39 9.15 6.49
C ASP A 66 -19.66 7.95 5.86
N TYR A 67 -19.59 6.83 6.61
CA TYR A 67 -18.78 5.68 6.20
C TYR A 67 -19.23 5.05 4.88
N GLU A 68 -20.52 5.00 4.65
CA GLU A 68 -21.11 4.46 3.42
C GLU A 68 -20.78 5.38 2.23
N ASP A 69 -20.94 6.69 2.38
CA ASP A 69 -20.59 7.69 1.36
C ASP A 69 -19.08 7.65 1.03
N TYR A 70 -18.23 7.49 2.05
CA TYR A 70 -16.80 7.29 1.85
C TYR A 70 -16.50 6.08 0.96
N LEU A 71 -17.17 4.95 1.20
CA LEU A 71 -16.97 3.75 0.39
C LEU A 71 -17.52 3.93 -1.03
N ASP A 72 -18.61 4.66 -1.21
CA ASP A 72 -19.18 4.97 -2.53
C ASP A 72 -18.29 5.93 -3.33
N ASP A 73 -17.72 6.93 -2.69
CA ASP A 73 -16.70 7.81 -3.27
C ASP A 73 -15.48 7.01 -3.76
N LEU A 74 -14.97 6.08 -2.93
CA LEU A 74 -13.89 5.19 -3.34
C LEU A 74 -14.29 4.32 -4.53
N CYS A 75 -15.52 3.80 -4.57
CA CYS A 75 -16.01 3.04 -5.73
C CYS A 75 -15.97 3.86 -7.03
N SER A 76 -16.25 5.17 -6.95
CA SER A 76 -16.15 6.07 -8.10
C SER A 76 -14.71 6.18 -8.61
N VAL A 77 -13.73 6.30 -7.69
CA VAL A 77 -12.30 6.29 -8.05
C VAL A 77 -11.88 4.95 -8.65
N TRP A 78 -12.31 3.81 -8.06
CA TRP A 78 -11.98 2.49 -8.59
C TRP A 78 -12.57 2.24 -9.98
N SER A 79 -13.72 2.85 -10.29
CA SER A 79 -14.33 2.79 -11.61
C SER A 79 -13.52 3.58 -12.64
N GLU A 80 -13.00 4.74 -12.28
CA GLU A 80 -12.08 5.50 -13.14
C GLU A 80 -10.74 4.78 -13.33
N CYS A 81 -10.18 4.19 -12.27
CA CYS A 81 -9.01 3.32 -12.39
C CYS A 81 -9.28 2.16 -13.36
N TYR A 82 -10.46 1.54 -13.28
CA TYR A 82 -10.83 0.45 -14.19
C TYR A 82 -10.92 0.90 -15.66
N ARG A 83 -11.49 2.07 -15.93
CA ARG A 83 -11.55 2.66 -17.28
C ARG A 83 -10.15 2.92 -17.84
N CYS A 84 -9.27 3.53 -17.04
CA CYS A 84 -7.91 3.86 -17.45
C CYS A 84 -6.98 2.62 -17.54
N ALA A 85 -7.35 1.50 -16.92
CA ALA A 85 -6.53 0.30 -16.82
C ALA A 85 -6.39 -0.42 -18.16
N SER A 86 -5.17 -0.79 -18.53
CA SER A 86 -4.91 -1.74 -19.61
C SER A 86 -5.52 -3.11 -19.28
N GLU A 87 -5.59 -4.01 -20.26
CA GLU A 87 -6.26 -5.31 -20.11
C GLU A 87 -5.70 -6.15 -18.96
N ASN A 88 -4.38 -6.12 -18.79
CA ASN A 88 -3.66 -6.90 -17.78
C ASN A 88 -3.14 -6.05 -16.60
N ALA A 89 -3.77 -4.92 -16.37
CA ALA A 89 -3.37 -4.03 -15.29
C ALA A 89 -3.59 -4.63 -13.90
N VAL A 90 -2.71 -4.25 -12.99
CA VAL A 90 -2.79 -4.58 -11.56
C VAL A 90 -3.01 -3.33 -10.74
N LEU A 91 -3.89 -3.41 -9.73
CA LEU A 91 -4.14 -2.34 -8.77
C LEU A 91 -3.74 -2.82 -7.36
N VAL A 92 -2.89 -2.06 -6.70
CA VAL A 92 -2.52 -2.26 -5.29
C VAL A 92 -3.11 -1.14 -4.44
N VAL A 93 -3.94 -1.52 -3.48
CA VAL A 93 -4.54 -0.59 -2.51
C VAL A 93 -3.95 -0.84 -1.13
N ASN A 94 -3.16 0.11 -0.62
CA ASN A 94 -2.66 0.07 0.75
C ASN A 94 -3.63 0.76 1.69
N VAL A 95 -4.13 0.04 2.69
CA VAL A 95 -5.13 0.56 3.61
C VAL A 95 -5.04 -0.07 4.99
N SER A 96 -5.33 0.72 6.01
CA SER A 96 -5.44 0.27 7.40
C SER A 96 -6.89 0.23 7.86
N SER A 97 -7.21 -0.72 8.74
CA SER A 97 -8.48 -0.71 9.47
C SER A 97 -8.54 0.44 10.46
N ARG A 98 -9.74 0.89 10.82
CA ARG A 98 -9.95 2.04 11.68
C ARG A 98 -10.83 1.73 12.88
N ARG A 99 -10.51 2.34 14.03
CA ARG A 99 -11.44 2.46 15.16
C ARG A 99 -11.97 3.88 15.26
N HIS A 100 -13.28 3.99 15.34
CA HIS A 100 -13.97 5.26 15.56
C HIS A 100 -15.17 5.05 16.50
N LYS A 101 -15.35 5.91 17.51
CA LYS A 101 -16.46 5.83 18.49
C LYS A 101 -16.68 4.41 19.04
N LYS A 102 -15.62 3.71 19.44
CA LYS A 102 -15.60 2.34 19.97
C LYS A 102 -15.95 1.23 18.95
N CYS A 103 -16.28 1.55 17.70
CA CYS A 103 -16.49 0.60 16.63
C CYS A 103 -15.20 0.33 15.84
N PHE A 104 -15.07 -0.89 15.34
CA PHE A 104 -13.99 -1.28 14.42
C PHE A 104 -14.54 -1.29 13.00
N TYR A 105 -13.86 -0.59 12.10
CA TYR A 105 -14.19 -0.49 10.69
C TYR A 105 -13.14 -1.24 9.88
N PRO A 106 -13.49 -2.40 9.30
CA PRO A 106 -12.57 -3.26 8.56
C PRO A 106 -12.42 -2.78 7.11
N ILE A 107 -11.94 -1.56 6.89
CA ILE A 107 -11.95 -0.85 5.60
C ILE A 107 -11.42 -1.71 4.46
N ALA A 108 -10.35 -2.50 4.70
CA ALA A 108 -9.79 -3.38 3.68
C ALA A 108 -10.82 -4.40 3.14
N PHE A 109 -11.61 -5.00 4.02
CA PHE A 109 -12.64 -5.98 3.64
C PHE A 109 -13.84 -5.34 2.97
N ASP A 110 -14.24 -4.14 3.43
CA ASP A 110 -15.35 -3.40 2.87
C ASP A 110 -15.03 -2.88 1.45
N ILE A 111 -13.78 -2.46 1.20
CA ILE A 111 -13.30 -2.16 -0.15
C ILE A 111 -13.41 -3.40 -1.04
N VAL A 112 -12.91 -4.56 -0.60
CA VAL A 112 -12.99 -5.81 -1.38
C VAL A 112 -14.44 -6.17 -1.72
N ALA A 113 -15.35 -6.02 -0.76
CA ALA A 113 -16.76 -6.36 -0.95
C ALA A 113 -17.47 -5.45 -1.97
N ARG A 114 -16.98 -4.21 -2.16
CA ARG A 114 -17.59 -3.23 -3.07
C ARG A 114 -16.87 -3.09 -4.41
N MET A 115 -15.66 -3.67 -4.56
CA MET A 115 -14.91 -3.63 -5.81
C MET A 115 -15.70 -4.26 -6.97
N ARG A 116 -15.75 -3.54 -8.09
CA ARG A 116 -16.41 -4.01 -9.32
C ARG A 116 -15.40 -3.97 -10.47
N GLY A 117 -15.44 -5.03 -11.32
CA GLY A 117 -14.46 -5.21 -12.41
C GLY A 117 -13.08 -5.64 -11.94
N TRP A 118 -12.70 -5.31 -10.73
CA TRP A 118 -11.47 -5.74 -10.10
C TRP A 118 -11.69 -7.01 -9.26
N LYS A 119 -10.79 -7.98 -9.37
CA LYS A 119 -10.82 -9.22 -8.58
C LYS A 119 -9.65 -9.26 -7.62
N LEU A 120 -9.91 -9.46 -6.33
CA LEU A 120 -8.85 -9.65 -5.35
C LEU A 120 -8.02 -10.88 -5.72
N TRP A 121 -6.73 -10.65 -5.94
CA TRP A 121 -5.78 -11.70 -6.35
C TRP A 121 -4.88 -12.13 -5.19
N ASP A 122 -4.37 -11.17 -4.41
CA ASP A 122 -3.51 -11.45 -3.26
C ASP A 122 -3.74 -10.43 -2.14
N HIS A 123 -3.40 -10.83 -0.92
CA HIS A 123 -3.40 -9.98 0.26
C HIS A 123 -2.01 -10.01 0.88
N ILE A 124 -1.29 -8.91 0.74
CA ILE A 124 0.06 -8.72 1.27
C ILE A 124 -0.02 -7.86 2.52
N ILE A 125 0.67 -8.27 3.57
CA ILE A 125 0.72 -7.52 4.82
C ILE A 125 1.99 -6.66 4.83
N TRP A 126 1.81 -5.36 4.92
CA TRP A 126 2.90 -4.46 5.25
C TRP A 126 3.03 -4.38 6.78
N TYR A 127 4.02 -5.09 7.33
CA TYR A 127 4.37 -5.01 8.74
C TYR A 127 5.27 -3.81 9.01
N ILE A 128 4.85 -2.95 9.94
CA ILE A 128 5.49 -1.67 10.29
C ILE A 128 6.18 -1.79 11.63
N PRO A 129 7.49 -2.08 11.67
CA PRO A 129 8.21 -2.34 12.94
C PRO A 129 8.25 -1.13 13.86
N ASN A 130 8.27 0.07 13.30
CA ASN A 130 8.30 1.35 14.01
C ASN A 130 6.92 2.04 14.14
N ALA A 131 5.82 1.29 13.98
CA ALA A 131 4.49 1.84 14.18
C ALA A 131 4.31 2.35 15.61
N LEU A 132 3.58 3.47 15.75
CA LEU A 132 3.29 4.05 17.05
C LEU A 132 2.38 3.13 17.88
N PRO A 133 2.52 3.12 19.22
CA PRO A 133 1.59 2.42 20.07
C PRO A 133 0.17 2.98 19.96
N GLN A 134 -0.81 2.20 20.39
CA GLN A 134 -2.19 2.63 20.46
C GLN A 134 -2.35 3.85 21.40
N PRO A 135 -3.31 4.76 21.14
CA PRO A 135 -3.62 5.86 22.06
C PRO A 135 -3.93 5.35 23.49
N ASN A 136 -3.55 6.11 24.49
CA ASN A 136 -3.63 5.74 25.93
C ASN A 136 -4.96 5.12 26.37
N HIS A 137 -6.08 5.58 25.84
CA HIS A 137 -7.40 5.08 26.22
C HIS A 137 -7.71 3.66 25.69
N TYR A 138 -6.84 3.11 24.82
CA TYR A 138 -6.94 1.74 24.31
C TYR A 138 -5.81 0.82 24.77
N MET A 139 -4.74 1.36 25.36
CA MET A 139 -3.50 0.60 25.66
C MET A 139 -3.74 -0.69 26.43
N GLU A 140 -4.62 -0.65 27.43
CA GLU A 140 -4.87 -1.81 28.30
C GLU A 140 -5.85 -2.84 27.71
N ARG A 141 -6.38 -2.61 26.51
CA ARG A 141 -7.46 -3.46 25.96
C ARG A 141 -7.25 -3.89 24.52
N LEU A 142 -6.22 -3.39 23.85
CA LEU A 142 -5.96 -3.67 22.44
C LEU A 142 -4.47 -3.86 22.20
N LEU A 143 -4.16 -4.76 21.29
CA LEU A 143 -2.81 -4.87 20.74
C LEU A 143 -2.51 -3.65 19.86
N ASP A 144 -1.22 -3.29 19.80
CA ASP A 144 -0.75 -2.26 18.85
C ASP A 144 -0.99 -2.69 17.41
N ASN A 145 -1.53 -1.77 16.61
CA ASN A 145 -1.63 -2.01 15.18
C ASN A 145 -0.25 -1.84 14.54
N LYS A 146 0.32 -2.94 14.06
CA LYS A 146 1.66 -3.01 13.47
C LYS A 146 1.65 -3.33 11.98
N HIS A 147 0.50 -3.27 11.33
CA HIS A 147 0.41 -3.61 9.91
C HIS A 147 -0.64 -2.79 9.17
N GLU A 148 -0.47 -2.75 7.87
CA GLU A 148 -1.48 -2.33 6.91
C GLU A 148 -1.68 -3.43 5.86
N SER A 149 -2.80 -3.39 5.17
CA SER A 149 -3.16 -4.33 4.12
C SER A 149 -2.84 -3.74 2.76
N CYS A 150 -2.01 -4.42 1.98
CA CYS A 150 -1.83 -4.15 0.56
C CYS A 150 -2.67 -5.17 -0.22
N LEU A 151 -3.83 -4.73 -0.68
CA LEU A 151 -4.78 -5.53 -1.46
C LEU A 151 -4.37 -5.48 -2.92
N VAL A 152 -4.07 -6.63 -3.52
CA VAL A 152 -3.67 -6.74 -4.92
C VAL A 152 -4.86 -7.20 -5.74
N PHE A 153 -5.26 -6.41 -6.71
CA PHE A 153 -6.37 -6.73 -7.61
C PHE A 153 -5.88 -6.86 -9.05
N THR A 154 -6.51 -7.75 -9.82
CA THR A 154 -6.36 -7.84 -11.27
C THR A 154 -7.64 -7.44 -11.97
N LYS A 155 -7.53 -6.83 -13.16
CA LYS A 155 -8.67 -6.42 -13.97
C LYS A 155 -9.40 -7.66 -14.46
N ASP A 156 -10.71 -7.75 -14.19
CA ASP A 156 -11.59 -8.88 -14.54
C ASP A 156 -11.09 -10.27 -14.12
N GLY A 157 -10.09 -10.33 -13.22
CA GLY A 157 -9.46 -11.58 -12.82
C GLY A 157 -8.46 -12.12 -13.83
N SER A 158 -7.89 -11.24 -14.69
CA SER A 158 -6.82 -11.63 -15.61
C SER A 158 -5.68 -12.31 -14.88
N THR A 159 -5.13 -13.36 -15.49
CA THR A 159 -3.94 -14.07 -15.02
C THR A 159 -2.70 -13.76 -15.87
N ASP A 160 -2.86 -12.96 -16.93
CA ASP A 160 -1.80 -12.62 -17.88
C ASP A 160 -1.05 -11.34 -17.50
N TYR A 161 -1.28 -10.84 -16.26
CA TYR A 161 -0.55 -9.70 -15.72
C TYR A 161 0.95 -10.00 -15.57
N LYS A 162 1.77 -8.97 -15.67
CA LYS A 162 3.22 -9.07 -15.44
C LYS A 162 3.51 -9.46 -14.00
N PHE A 163 4.35 -10.46 -13.78
CA PHE A 163 4.78 -10.83 -12.45
C PHE A 163 6.23 -11.31 -12.38
N HIS A 164 7.10 -10.45 -11.86
CA HIS A 164 8.50 -10.75 -11.58
C HIS A 164 8.63 -11.23 -10.14
N LYS A 165 8.57 -12.56 -9.96
CA LYS A 165 8.58 -13.14 -8.61
C LYS A 165 9.86 -12.80 -7.86
N PRO A 166 9.79 -11.99 -6.78
CA PRO A 166 10.98 -11.57 -6.05
C PRO A 166 11.63 -12.75 -5.34
N ARG A 167 12.95 -12.87 -5.50
CA ARG A 167 13.73 -13.96 -4.93
C ARG A 167 14.95 -13.42 -4.23
N VAL A 168 15.21 -13.95 -3.04
CA VAL A 168 16.39 -13.60 -2.24
C VAL A 168 17.29 -14.83 -2.07
N PRO A 169 18.63 -14.64 -2.14
CA PRO A 169 19.55 -15.67 -1.76
C PRO A 169 19.29 -16.06 -0.31
N GLN A 170 18.99 -17.32 -0.03
CA GLN A 170 18.85 -17.79 1.32
C GLN A 170 19.65 -19.07 1.52
N LYS A 171 20.51 -19.07 2.56
CA LYS A 171 20.99 -20.31 3.15
C LYS A 171 19.84 -20.90 3.95
N TYR A 172 19.43 -22.11 3.64
CA TYR A 172 18.42 -22.80 4.43
C TYR A 172 18.91 -23.01 5.86
N LEU A 173 18.04 -22.73 6.82
CA LEU A 173 18.32 -22.97 8.25
C LEU A 173 18.31 -24.47 8.62
N THR A 174 17.94 -25.34 7.67
CA THR A 174 17.89 -26.80 7.89
C THR A 174 19.05 -27.46 7.16
N ALA A 175 19.69 -28.39 7.86
CA ALA A 175 20.74 -29.24 7.31
C ALA A 175 20.21 -30.33 6.32
N ASP A 176 19.03 -30.14 5.73
CA ASP A 176 18.49 -31.08 4.74
C ASP A 176 19.16 -30.86 3.36
N PRO A 177 20.04 -31.79 2.92
CA PRO A 177 20.74 -31.65 1.64
C PRO A 177 19.80 -31.58 0.43
N ARG A 178 18.55 -32.04 0.56
CA ARG A 178 17.55 -32.01 -0.51
C ARG A 178 17.04 -30.61 -0.74
N ALA A 179 17.06 -29.75 0.28
CA ALA A 179 16.66 -28.36 0.18
C ALA A 179 17.63 -27.55 -0.68
N HIS A 180 18.92 -27.88 -0.67
CA HIS A 180 19.96 -27.16 -1.43
C HIS A 180 19.91 -27.41 -2.94
N LYS A 181 19.46 -28.58 -3.38
CA LYS A 181 19.44 -28.96 -4.80
C LYS A 181 18.29 -28.35 -5.61
N LYS A 182 17.25 -27.85 -4.98
CA LYS A 182 16.01 -27.42 -5.68
C LYS A 182 15.86 -25.93 -5.91
N ASN A 183 16.76 -25.07 -5.44
CA ASN A 183 16.48 -23.64 -5.45
C ASN A 183 17.70 -22.76 -5.74
N GLU A 184 18.36 -23.02 -6.86
CA GLU A 184 19.44 -22.16 -7.39
C GLU A 184 18.98 -20.70 -7.62
N ARG A 185 17.66 -20.51 -7.84
CA ARG A 185 17.05 -19.19 -8.01
C ARG A 185 16.80 -18.43 -6.71
N GLY A 186 17.11 -19.00 -5.54
CA GLY A 186 16.81 -18.40 -4.26
C GLY A 186 15.37 -18.63 -3.75
N ARG A 187 15.07 -18.18 -2.53
CA ARG A 187 13.76 -18.29 -1.90
C ARG A 187 12.85 -17.14 -2.33
N CYS A 188 11.57 -17.43 -2.58
CA CYS A 188 10.57 -16.39 -2.66
C CYS A 188 10.39 -15.72 -1.30
N ILE A 189 10.30 -14.41 -1.27
CA ILE A 189 9.83 -13.69 -0.09
C ILE A 189 8.34 -13.99 0.11
N GLY A 190 7.91 -14.06 1.37
CA GLY A 190 6.49 -14.26 1.68
C GLY A 190 5.66 -13.01 1.44
N ASN A 191 4.37 -13.11 1.75
CA ASN A 191 3.41 -12.01 1.63
C ASN A 191 3.35 -11.11 2.90
N VAL A 192 4.38 -11.11 3.71
CA VAL A 192 4.55 -10.18 4.84
C VAL A 192 5.83 -9.38 4.61
N LEU A 193 5.67 -8.10 4.31
CA LEU A 193 6.76 -7.18 4.05
C LEU A 193 7.07 -6.40 5.32
N ARG A 194 8.32 -6.47 5.80
CA ARG A 194 8.77 -5.73 6.97
C ARG A 194 9.50 -4.46 6.53
N ILE A 195 8.74 -3.37 6.36
CA ILE A 195 9.26 -2.07 5.92
C ILE A 195 8.93 -1.03 6.99
N PRO A 196 9.92 -0.25 7.51
CA PRO A 196 9.63 0.85 8.42
C PRO A 196 8.75 1.91 7.75
N ALA A 197 7.82 2.52 8.50
CA ALA A 197 7.11 3.69 8.01
C ALA A 197 8.08 4.85 7.79
N TYR A 198 7.90 5.55 6.68
CA TYR A 198 8.64 6.77 6.40
C TYR A 198 8.32 7.84 7.45
N ARG A 199 9.35 8.46 7.99
CA ARG A 199 9.25 9.57 8.95
C ARG A 199 10.25 10.63 8.55
N PRO A 200 9.86 11.63 7.75
CA PRO A 200 10.76 12.70 7.37
C PRO A 200 11.25 13.44 8.62
N PRO A 201 12.52 13.86 8.66
CA PRO A 201 13.12 14.48 9.83
C PRO A 201 12.43 15.80 10.23
N ASN A 202 11.80 16.49 9.31
CA ASN A 202 11.23 17.83 9.48
C ASN A 202 9.69 17.84 9.42
N VAL A 203 9.01 16.74 9.79
CA VAL A 203 7.53 16.67 9.77
C VAL A 203 6.87 17.82 10.52
N LYS A 204 7.46 18.27 11.62
CA LYS A 204 6.93 19.39 12.42
C LYS A 204 7.07 20.75 11.72
N GLU A 205 8.07 20.91 10.88
CA GLU A 205 8.35 22.17 10.16
C GLU A 205 7.52 22.28 8.89
N MET A 206 7.13 21.14 8.31
CA MET A 206 6.31 21.09 7.09
C MET A 206 4.82 21.40 7.33
N GLY A 207 4.38 21.53 8.60
CA GLY A 207 3.01 21.94 8.94
C GLY A 207 1.92 20.90 8.69
N TYR A 208 2.21 19.79 7.99
CA TYR A 208 1.26 18.72 7.75
C TYR A 208 1.87 17.35 8.05
N HIS A 209 1.08 16.48 8.64
CA HIS A 209 1.43 15.08 8.77
C HIS A 209 1.20 14.37 7.43
N VAL A 210 2.24 14.26 6.63
CA VAL A 210 2.20 13.45 5.41
C VAL A 210 2.20 11.98 5.84
N ALA A 211 1.06 11.31 5.66
CA ALA A 211 0.96 9.87 5.80
C ALA A 211 1.35 9.20 4.48
N ALA A 212 2.61 9.38 4.06
CA ALA A 212 3.11 8.74 2.85
C ALA A 212 3.60 7.32 3.19
N PHE A 213 3.30 6.37 2.34
CA PHE A 213 3.99 5.09 2.38
C PHE A 213 5.46 5.27 1.95
N PRO A 214 6.38 4.40 2.42
CA PRO A 214 7.80 4.53 2.09
C PRO A 214 8.06 4.19 0.61
N GLU A 215 9.09 4.80 0.04
CA GLU A 215 9.54 4.54 -1.33
C GLU A 215 9.82 3.06 -1.58
N GLU A 216 10.36 2.36 -0.59
CA GLU A 216 10.68 0.94 -0.66
C GLU A 216 9.42 0.08 -0.89
N LEU A 217 8.28 0.48 -0.33
CA LEU A 217 7.03 -0.24 -0.55
C LEU A 217 6.57 -0.09 -2.00
N VAL A 218 6.61 1.12 -2.54
CA VAL A 218 6.27 1.39 -3.94
C VAL A 218 7.21 0.63 -4.87
N ALA A 219 8.51 0.77 -4.65
CA ALA A 219 9.54 0.13 -5.47
C ALA A 219 9.40 -1.40 -5.50
N PHE A 220 9.07 -2.01 -4.35
CA PHE A 220 8.79 -3.45 -4.28
C PHE A 220 7.65 -3.86 -5.22
N PHE A 221 6.53 -3.15 -5.20
CA PHE A 221 5.40 -3.46 -6.05
C PHE A 221 5.68 -3.16 -7.53
N LEU A 222 6.38 -2.06 -7.84
CA LEU A 222 6.79 -1.77 -9.23
C LEU A 222 7.71 -2.85 -9.78
N GLU A 223 8.65 -3.35 -8.99
CA GLU A 223 9.54 -4.43 -9.41
C GLU A 223 8.79 -5.75 -9.63
N CYS A 224 7.75 -6.01 -8.83
CA CYS A 224 6.95 -7.22 -8.98
C CYS A 224 6.03 -7.20 -10.20
N TYR A 225 5.44 -6.05 -10.54
CA TYR A 225 4.28 -6.01 -11.45
C TYR A 225 4.48 -5.14 -12.69
N THR A 226 5.66 -4.54 -12.89
CA THR A 226 5.91 -3.62 -14.02
C THR A 226 7.27 -3.83 -14.66
N ASP A 227 7.39 -3.40 -15.92
CA ASP A 227 8.65 -3.25 -16.64
C ASP A 227 9.05 -1.77 -16.81
N PRO A 228 10.33 -1.43 -17.05
CA PRO A 228 10.69 -0.09 -17.49
C PRO A 228 9.89 0.35 -18.72
N GLY A 229 9.41 1.59 -18.71
CA GLY A 229 8.53 2.15 -19.75
C GLY A 229 7.03 2.00 -19.47
N ASP A 230 6.61 1.16 -18.53
CA ASP A 230 5.20 1.07 -18.12
C ASP A 230 4.69 2.36 -17.47
N THR A 231 3.39 2.56 -17.51
CA THR A 231 2.73 3.71 -16.89
C THR A 231 2.08 3.31 -15.57
N VAL A 232 2.47 4.02 -14.51
CA VAL A 232 1.99 3.84 -13.13
C VAL A 232 1.11 5.01 -12.74
N LEU A 233 -0.07 4.74 -12.15
CA LEU A 233 -0.97 5.80 -11.69
C LEU A 233 -1.28 5.65 -10.19
N ASP A 234 -1.26 6.81 -9.49
CA ASP A 234 -1.72 6.95 -8.11
C ASP A 234 -2.86 7.99 -8.06
N PRO A 235 -4.13 7.57 -7.83
CA PRO A 235 -5.26 8.48 -7.74
C PRO A 235 -5.31 9.32 -6.45
N PHE A 236 -4.44 9.02 -5.46
CA PHE A 236 -4.32 9.76 -4.19
C PHE A 236 -2.86 10.07 -3.91
N LEU A 237 -2.24 10.83 -4.81
CA LEU A 237 -0.78 11.00 -4.90
C LEU A 237 -0.13 11.53 -3.63
N GLY A 238 -0.82 12.40 -2.87
CA GLY A 238 -0.29 13.01 -1.67
C GLY A 238 1.03 13.73 -1.93
N SER A 239 2.09 13.26 -1.30
CA SER A 239 3.42 13.86 -1.39
C SER A 239 4.19 13.58 -2.69
N GLY A 240 3.68 12.75 -3.60
CA GLY A 240 4.37 12.44 -4.86
C GLY A 240 5.26 11.18 -4.84
N THR A 241 5.22 10.38 -3.78
CA THR A 241 6.10 9.20 -3.63
C THR A 241 6.00 8.25 -4.82
N THR A 242 4.79 7.92 -5.27
CA THR A 242 4.57 6.99 -6.39
C THR A 242 5.22 7.49 -7.69
N CYS A 243 5.00 8.76 -8.05
CA CYS A 243 5.59 9.34 -9.26
C CYS A 243 7.12 9.44 -9.18
N LYS A 244 7.67 9.78 -8.00
CA LYS A 244 9.11 9.82 -7.74
C LYS A 244 9.74 8.46 -8.02
N VAL A 245 9.23 7.41 -7.38
CA VAL A 245 9.77 6.05 -7.49
C VAL A 245 9.60 5.50 -8.90
N ALA A 246 8.42 5.71 -9.53
CA ALA A 246 8.19 5.30 -10.90
C ALA A 246 9.24 5.89 -11.85
N ARG A 247 9.51 7.19 -11.77
CA ARG A 247 10.54 7.85 -12.59
C ARG A 247 11.94 7.28 -12.36
N VAL A 248 12.35 7.14 -11.10
CA VAL A 248 13.70 6.60 -10.77
C VAL A 248 13.88 5.20 -11.30
N MET A 249 12.81 4.40 -11.32
CA MET A 249 12.83 3.03 -11.84
C MET A 249 12.59 2.95 -13.36
N GLY A 250 12.56 4.08 -14.09
CA GLY A 250 12.37 4.12 -15.55
C GLY A 250 10.92 3.87 -16.00
N ARG A 251 9.94 4.09 -15.14
CA ARG A 251 8.51 4.04 -15.44
C ARG A 251 7.97 5.46 -15.63
N ARG A 252 6.82 5.59 -16.29
CA ARG A 252 6.07 6.84 -16.36
C ARG A 252 5.14 6.93 -15.15
N GLY A 253 5.14 8.07 -14.46
CA GLY A 253 4.30 8.32 -13.29
C GLY A 253 3.15 9.26 -13.62
N VAL A 254 1.92 8.88 -13.26
CA VAL A 254 0.73 9.72 -13.33
C VAL A 254 0.15 9.82 -11.93
N GLY A 255 -0.27 11.01 -11.48
CA GLY A 255 -0.83 11.17 -10.16
C GLY A 255 -1.93 12.22 -10.10
N TYR A 256 -2.89 11.99 -9.21
CA TYR A 256 -3.93 12.96 -8.85
C TYR A 256 -3.80 13.34 -7.39
N GLU A 257 -3.91 14.63 -7.11
CA GLU A 257 -3.97 15.19 -5.76
C GLU A 257 -5.08 16.24 -5.69
N LEU A 258 -5.94 16.11 -4.70
CA LEU A 258 -7.10 17.00 -4.58
C LEU A 258 -6.69 18.41 -4.17
N HIS A 259 -5.72 18.54 -3.26
CA HIS A 259 -5.36 19.80 -2.62
C HIS A 259 -4.16 20.47 -3.27
N GLU A 260 -4.32 21.74 -3.63
CA GLU A 260 -3.25 22.57 -4.22
C GLU A 260 -2.06 22.78 -3.26
N ASP A 261 -2.31 22.74 -1.97
CA ASP A 261 -1.27 22.89 -0.94
C ASP A 261 -0.16 21.84 -1.05
N PHE A 262 -0.44 20.70 -1.66
CA PHE A 262 0.55 19.64 -1.88
C PHE A 262 1.46 19.89 -3.07
N GLU A 263 1.18 20.88 -3.94
CA GLU A 263 1.99 21.14 -5.16
C GLU A 263 3.47 21.37 -4.83
N ALA A 264 3.75 22.25 -3.85
CA ALA A 264 5.13 22.55 -3.46
C ALA A 264 5.86 21.29 -2.92
N LEU A 265 5.15 20.47 -2.13
CA LEU A 265 5.69 19.22 -1.59
C LEU A 265 5.95 18.20 -2.71
N ILE A 266 5.02 18.03 -3.63
CA ILE A 266 5.16 17.13 -4.79
C ILE A 266 6.40 17.51 -5.60
N ARG A 267 6.59 18.79 -5.91
CA ARG A 267 7.76 19.28 -6.65
C ARG A 267 9.07 18.99 -5.90
N ALA A 268 9.12 19.31 -4.62
CA ALA A 268 10.30 19.05 -3.79
C ALA A 268 10.63 17.55 -3.72
N ARG A 269 9.61 16.69 -3.59
CA ARG A 269 9.78 15.23 -3.56
C ARG A 269 10.26 14.66 -4.88
N LEU A 270 9.79 15.20 -6.02
CA LEU A 270 10.24 14.76 -7.35
C LEU A 270 11.69 15.15 -7.63
N ASP A 271 12.18 16.24 -7.04
CA ASP A 271 13.57 16.69 -7.16
C ASP A 271 14.51 16.01 -6.15
N GLU A 272 13.96 15.40 -5.11
CA GLU A 272 14.76 14.75 -4.07
C GLU A 272 15.49 13.52 -4.62
N HIS A 273 16.80 13.45 -4.36
CA HIS A 273 17.60 12.28 -4.74
C HIS A 273 17.16 11.06 -3.95
N TRP A 274 16.94 9.96 -4.65
CA TRP A 274 16.64 8.66 -4.06
C TRP A 274 17.23 7.55 -4.94
N GLU A 275 17.83 6.57 -4.31
CA GLU A 275 18.41 5.41 -4.98
C GLU A 275 17.62 4.16 -4.66
N LEU A 276 17.43 3.32 -5.67
CA LEU A 276 16.78 2.01 -5.49
C LEU A 276 17.59 1.19 -4.48
N PRO A 277 16.98 0.76 -3.38
CA PRO A 277 17.66 -0.04 -2.39
C PRO A 277 18.06 -1.42 -2.94
N ASP A 278 19.20 -1.94 -2.50
CA ASP A 278 19.54 -3.34 -2.76
C ASP A 278 18.67 -4.26 -1.90
N TRP A 279 17.58 -4.74 -2.48
CA TRP A 279 16.63 -5.65 -1.83
C TRP A 279 17.29 -6.90 -1.25
N LYS A 280 18.42 -7.35 -1.82
CA LYS A 280 19.14 -8.54 -1.36
C LYS A 280 19.86 -8.30 -0.04
N SER A 281 20.19 -7.05 0.25
CA SER A 281 20.88 -6.63 1.47
C SER A 281 19.91 -6.16 2.56
N LEU A 282 18.63 -5.88 2.25
CA LEU A 282 17.69 -5.34 3.19
C LEU A 282 17.13 -6.44 4.13
N ASP A 283 17.17 -6.18 5.44
CA ASP A 283 16.47 -6.98 6.47
C ASP A 283 14.95 -7.13 6.22
N ILE A 284 14.39 -6.30 5.37
CA ILE A 284 13.02 -6.34 4.86
C ILE A 284 12.64 -7.74 4.36
N LEU A 285 13.59 -8.41 3.72
CA LEU A 285 13.40 -9.71 3.08
C LEU A 285 13.80 -10.87 4.01
N HIS A 286 14.40 -10.58 5.15
CA HIS A 286 14.84 -11.55 6.14
C HIS A 286 13.88 -11.62 7.34
N SER A 287 12.59 -11.90 7.08
CA SER A 287 11.62 -12.18 8.16
C SER A 287 11.98 -13.40 9.03
N SER A 288 13.13 -14.02 8.81
CA SER A 288 13.59 -15.24 9.48
C SER A 288 14.80 -15.04 10.41
N THR A 289 15.34 -13.85 10.58
CA THR A 289 16.28 -13.61 11.66
C THR A 289 15.53 -13.46 12.97
N MET A 290 15.23 -14.58 13.63
CA MET A 290 15.01 -14.56 15.07
C MET A 290 16.19 -13.83 15.70
N GLN A 291 15.91 -12.76 16.46
CA GLN A 291 16.94 -12.12 17.27
C GLN A 291 17.58 -13.18 18.19
N PRO A 292 18.90 -13.14 18.43
CA PRO A 292 19.54 -14.00 19.40
C PRO A 292 18.82 -13.80 20.74
N GLY A 293 18.17 -14.85 21.25
CA GLY A 293 17.41 -14.80 22.51
C GLY A 293 15.94 -15.21 22.42
N MET A 294 15.35 -15.30 21.24
CA MET A 294 14.02 -15.91 21.12
C MET A 294 14.11 -17.41 21.33
N VAL A 295 13.47 -17.88 22.41
CA VAL A 295 13.33 -19.28 22.73
C VAL A 295 12.68 -20.02 21.57
N ARG A 296 13.38 -20.98 20.97
CA ARG A 296 12.77 -21.88 19.97
C ARG A 296 11.54 -22.53 20.60
N PRO A 297 10.37 -22.53 19.93
CA PRO A 297 9.27 -23.34 20.41
C PRO A 297 9.78 -24.79 20.54
N ARG A 298 9.58 -25.42 21.69
CA ARG A 298 9.91 -26.82 21.87
C ARG A 298 9.23 -27.61 20.77
N LYS A 299 9.97 -28.52 20.11
CA LYS A 299 9.38 -29.47 19.17
C LYS A 299 8.21 -30.16 19.87
N VAL A 300 7.00 -29.94 19.40
CA VAL A 300 5.84 -30.71 19.81
C VAL A 300 6.06 -32.12 19.28
N GLN A 301 6.37 -33.06 20.15
CA GLN A 301 6.40 -34.47 19.81
C GLN A 301 4.96 -34.96 19.73
N TYR A 302 4.47 -35.14 18.53
CA TYR A 302 3.24 -35.91 18.32
C TYR A 302 3.52 -37.36 18.62
N LEU A 303 2.94 -37.87 19.70
CA LEU A 303 2.91 -39.30 19.94
C LEU A 303 2.02 -39.97 18.89
N ARG A 304 2.41 -41.17 18.45
CA ARG A 304 1.75 -41.92 17.37
C ARG A 304 0.26 -42.24 17.58
N ASN A 305 -0.35 -41.83 18.66
CA ASN A 305 -1.74 -42.08 19.03
C ASN A 305 -2.58 -40.82 19.25
N GLY A 306 -2.34 -39.79 18.53
CA GLY A 306 -3.35 -38.78 18.12
C GLY A 306 -4.01 -37.91 19.20
N ALA A 307 -3.55 -37.88 20.44
CA ALA A 307 -4.10 -36.98 21.46
C ALA A 307 -3.02 -36.02 21.96
N PRO A 308 -3.24 -34.69 21.93
CA PRO A 308 -2.35 -33.74 22.56
C PRO A 308 -2.48 -33.90 24.09
N LYS A 309 -1.41 -34.23 24.77
CA LYS A 309 -1.36 -34.09 26.25
C LYS A 309 -1.17 -32.59 26.55
N THR A 310 -2.26 -32.03 26.94
CA THR A 310 -2.49 -30.99 27.97
C THR A 310 -1.62 -29.75 28.04
N GLY A 311 -2.33 -28.66 28.06
CA GLY A 311 -2.12 -27.68 29.11
C GLY A 311 -1.56 -26.36 28.67
N LEU A 312 -2.36 -25.60 27.91
CA LEU A 312 -2.15 -24.15 27.78
C LEU A 312 -3.35 -23.34 28.26
N PHE A 313 -4.42 -23.99 28.71
CA PHE A 313 -5.55 -23.28 29.35
C PHE A 313 -6.07 -24.16 30.49
N SER A 314 -5.60 -23.91 31.72
CA SER A 314 -6.34 -24.26 32.93
C SER A 314 -7.34 -23.13 33.17
N GLU A 315 -8.62 -23.46 33.15
CA GLU A 315 -9.67 -22.53 33.60
C GLU A 315 -9.46 -22.27 35.11
N PRO A 316 -9.62 -21.03 35.59
CA PRO A 316 -9.71 -20.80 37.03
C PRO A 316 -11.11 -21.19 37.53
N GLU A 317 -11.12 -21.84 38.69
CA GLU A 317 -12.32 -22.08 39.50
C GLU A 317 -13.00 -20.75 39.91
#